data_3746503c908268a32e1ae6d3c2d8999e
#
_entry.id   3746503c908268a32e1ae6d3c2d8999e
#
_cell.length_a   1.000
_cell.length_b   1.000
_cell.length_c   1.000
_cell.angle_alpha   90.00
_cell.angle_beta   90.00
_cell.angle_gamma   90.00
#
_symmetry.space_group_name_H-M   'P 1'
#
loop_
_entity.id
_entity.type
_entity.pdbx_description
1 polymer ?
#
loop_
_entity_poly.entity_id
_entity_poly.type
_entity_poly.pdbx_seq_one_letter_code
_entity_poly.pdbx_strand_id
1 'polypeptide(L)'
;IANEPGNVITPVALAEKAVSLAEELGLRCEIWDEAKILKEKMGAFHAVAKGSANPPRFITLTWSPEGECRGHVVLVGKGLTFDSGGLDIKPADDMTTMKGDKSGACAVLGAVRAAAGLKLPWKVTAIIAAAENMPGGSAYRPDDILRARNGKTIEVNNTDAEGRLTLADALAFASELKPDKI
;
A
#
# COMPACT_ATOMS: atom_id res chain seq x y z
N ILE A 1 -7.66 -13.24 1.11
CA ILE A 1 -6.79 -12.18 1.69
C ILE A 1 -7.65 -11.15 2.44
N ALA A 2 -8.67 -10.54 1.80
CA ALA A 2 -9.44 -9.44 2.43
C ALA A 2 -10.05 -9.79 3.80
N ASN A 3 -10.64 -10.97 3.93
CA ASN A 3 -11.31 -11.43 5.16
C ASN A 3 -10.37 -12.06 6.20
N GLU A 4 -9.11 -12.28 5.86
CA GLU A 4 -8.13 -12.83 6.80
C GLU A 4 -7.78 -11.79 7.88
N PRO A 5 -7.66 -12.20 9.15
CA PRO A 5 -7.35 -11.27 10.24
C PRO A 5 -5.93 -10.69 10.16
N GLY A 6 -5.70 -9.55 10.84
CA GLY A 6 -4.43 -8.82 10.80
C GLY A 6 -3.23 -9.61 11.32
N ASN A 7 -3.45 -10.56 12.25
CA ASN A 7 -2.38 -11.45 12.73
C ASN A 7 -1.99 -12.56 11.73
N VAL A 8 -2.78 -12.75 10.67
CA VAL A 8 -2.48 -13.68 9.56
C VAL A 8 -1.94 -12.92 8.35
N ILE A 9 -2.62 -11.83 7.97
CA ILE A 9 -2.16 -10.97 6.87
C ILE A 9 -1.55 -9.69 7.46
N THR A 10 -0.30 -9.78 7.88
CA THR A 10 0.56 -8.65 8.18
C THR A 10 1.05 -7.99 6.87
N PRO A 11 1.70 -6.80 6.91
CA PRO A 11 2.28 -6.21 5.70
C PRO A 11 3.29 -7.13 5.01
N VAL A 12 4.06 -7.90 5.79
CA VAL A 12 5.00 -8.91 5.27
C VAL A 12 4.26 -10.04 4.57
N ALA A 13 3.25 -10.62 5.23
CA ALA A 13 2.46 -11.71 4.65
C ALA A 13 1.69 -11.26 3.39
N LEU A 14 1.22 -10.01 3.34
CA LEU A 14 0.62 -9.44 2.13
C LEU A 14 1.63 -9.36 0.98
N ALA A 15 2.87 -8.96 1.27
CA ALA A 15 3.95 -8.95 0.28
C ALA A 15 4.28 -10.36 -0.23
N GLU A 16 4.33 -11.37 0.66
CA GLU A 16 4.53 -12.77 0.27
C GLU A 16 3.41 -13.29 -0.65
N LYS A 17 2.15 -12.92 -0.36
CA LYS A 17 1.02 -13.23 -1.26
C LYS A 17 1.17 -12.58 -2.64
N ALA A 18 1.70 -11.34 -2.69
CA ALA A 18 1.97 -10.67 -3.95
C ALA A 18 3.10 -11.35 -4.74
N VAL A 19 4.17 -11.80 -4.07
CA VAL A 19 5.25 -12.57 -4.69
C VAL A 19 4.72 -13.90 -5.26
N SER A 20 3.95 -14.67 -4.47
CA SER A 20 3.35 -15.91 -4.93
C SER A 20 2.46 -15.71 -6.17
N LEU A 21 1.68 -14.63 -6.19
CA LEU A 21 0.87 -14.28 -7.36
C LEU A 21 1.74 -13.94 -8.58
N ALA A 22 2.85 -13.23 -8.36
CA ALA A 22 3.78 -12.89 -9.43
C ALA A 22 4.44 -14.13 -10.04
N GLU A 23 4.85 -15.08 -9.21
CA GLU A 23 5.42 -16.36 -9.65
C GLU A 23 4.39 -17.18 -10.44
N GLU A 24 3.14 -17.28 -9.95
CA GLU A 24 2.05 -18.02 -10.62
C GLU A 24 1.79 -17.47 -12.05
N LEU A 25 1.91 -16.17 -12.24
CA LEU A 25 1.46 -15.49 -13.48
C LEU A 25 2.58 -14.88 -14.31
N GLY A 26 3.85 -15.07 -13.92
CA GLY A 26 4.98 -14.48 -14.62
C GLY A 26 5.00 -12.95 -14.58
N LEU A 27 4.55 -12.35 -13.46
CA LEU A 27 4.55 -10.89 -13.29
C LEU A 27 5.88 -10.40 -12.76
N ARG A 28 6.24 -9.16 -13.11
CA ARG A 28 7.33 -8.48 -12.40
C ARG A 28 6.82 -8.02 -11.05
N CYS A 29 7.49 -8.47 -9.99
CA CYS A 29 7.20 -8.06 -8.60
C CYS A 29 8.42 -7.39 -7.99
N GLU A 30 8.21 -6.29 -7.29
CA GLU A 30 9.23 -5.63 -6.48
C GLU A 30 8.66 -5.31 -5.11
N ILE A 31 9.39 -5.70 -4.07
CA ILE A 31 9.02 -5.46 -2.67
C ILE A 31 10.10 -4.59 -2.04
N TRP A 32 9.68 -3.47 -1.43
CA TRP A 32 10.57 -2.62 -0.65
C TRP A 32 10.33 -2.87 0.84
N ASP A 33 11.42 -3.07 1.54
CA ASP A 33 11.45 -3.08 3.00
C ASP A 33 11.46 -1.65 3.57
N GLU A 34 11.42 -1.55 4.89
CA GLU A 34 11.40 -0.27 5.59
C GLU A 34 12.64 0.59 5.27
N ALA A 35 13.82 -0.02 5.17
CA ALA A 35 15.06 0.70 4.87
C ALA A 35 14.99 1.35 3.47
N LYS A 36 14.47 0.61 2.48
CA LYS A 36 14.28 1.14 1.13
C LYS A 36 13.16 2.20 1.09
N ILE A 37 12.06 2.00 1.80
CA ILE A 37 10.96 2.98 1.92
C ILE A 37 11.49 4.33 2.42
N LEU A 38 12.34 4.33 3.46
CA LEU A 38 13.00 5.52 3.99
C LEU A 38 13.97 6.15 2.99
N LYS A 39 14.81 5.34 2.35
CA LYS A 39 15.74 5.79 1.31
C LYS A 39 15.02 6.47 0.15
N GLU A 40 13.85 5.95 -0.20
CA GLU A 40 12.97 6.45 -1.25
C GLU A 40 12.08 7.62 -0.79
N LYS A 41 12.32 8.15 0.43
CA LYS A 41 11.68 9.35 0.99
C LYS A 41 10.16 9.26 1.11
N MET A 42 9.61 8.09 1.37
CA MET A 42 8.17 7.89 1.60
C MET A 42 7.81 8.19 3.07
N GLY A 43 7.97 9.44 3.48
CA GLY A 43 7.85 9.82 4.89
C GLY A 43 6.41 9.82 5.41
N ALA A 44 5.42 10.08 4.58
CA ALA A 44 4.02 10.02 4.98
C ALA A 44 3.57 8.56 5.18
N PHE A 45 3.94 7.67 4.27
CA PHE A 45 3.68 6.23 4.41
C PHE A 45 4.41 5.63 5.62
N HIS A 46 5.71 5.91 5.76
CA HIS A 46 6.50 5.40 6.88
C HIS A 46 5.96 5.85 8.24
N ALA A 47 5.48 7.10 8.35
CA ALA A 47 4.92 7.62 9.60
C ALA A 47 3.75 6.79 10.11
N VAL A 48 2.85 6.36 9.23
CA VAL A 48 1.71 5.50 9.58
C VAL A 48 2.17 4.16 10.18
N ALA A 49 3.23 3.58 9.64
CA ALA A 49 3.73 2.28 10.06
C ALA A 49 4.47 2.28 11.41
N LYS A 50 4.98 3.43 11.86
CA LYS A 50 5.90 3.53 13.01
C LYS A 50 5.34 3.03 14.34
N GLY A 51 4.02 3.02 14.50
CA GLY A 51 3.36 2.55 15.73
C GLY A 51 3.28 1.02 15.83
N SER A 52 3.46 0.30 14.72
CA SER A 52 3.34 -1.16 14.66
C SER A 52 4.69 -1.87 14.88
N ALA A 53 4.63 -3.07 15.46
CA ALA A 53 5.76 -4.01 15.48
C ALA A 53 5.94 -4.74 14.13
N ASN A 54 4.92 -4.73 13.25
CA ASN A 54 4.99 -5.31 11.93
C ASN A 54 5.57 -4.30 10.94
N PRO A 55 6.74 -4.57 10.33
CA PRO A 55 7.39 -3.61 9.43
C PRO A 55 6.60 -3.41 8.13
N PRO A 56 6.56 -2.18 7.60
CA PRO A 56 5.85 -1.89 6.36
C PRO A 56 6.47 -2.57 5.14
N ARG A 57 5.66 -2.70 4.09
CA ARG A 57 6.11 -3.15 2.76
C ARG A 57 5.49 -2.26 1.68
N PHE A 58 6.33 -1.81 0.75
CA PHE A 58 5.85 -1.19 -0.47
C PHE A 58 5.94 -2.21 -1.60
N ILE A 59 4.81 -2.50 -2.24
CA ILE A 59 4.64 -3.64 -3.14
C ILE A 59 4.27 -3.11 -4.52
N THR A 60 4.98 -3.55 -5.55
CA THR A 60 4.59 -3.30 -6.94
C THR A 60 4.50 -4.61 -7.71
N LEU A 61 3.39 -4.81 -8.44
CA LEU A 61 3.23 -5.90 -9.40
C LEU A 61 2.93 -5.33 -10.77
N THR A 62 3.60 -5.83 -11.80
CA THR A 62 3.40 -5.34 -13.15
C THR A 62 3.14 -6.48 -14.12
N TRP A 63 2.00 -6.44 -14.78
CA TRP A 63 1.70 -7.16 -16.00
C TRP A 63 2.18 -6.35 -17.19
N SER A 64 2.89 -6.99 -18.11
CA SER A 64 3.27 -6.39 -19.41
C SER A 64 2.86 -7.33 -20.54
N PRO A 65 2.15 -6.88 -21.58
CA PRO A 65 1.81 -7.74 -22.70
C PRO A 65 3.05 -8.14 -23.51
N GLU A 66 3.02 -9.32 -24.13
CA GLU A 66 4.11 -9.84 -24.95
C GLU A 66 4.17 -9.21 -26.36
N GLY A 67 3.16 -8.43 -26.75
CA GLY A 67 3.06 -7.83 -28.09
C GLY A 67 2.82 -6.33 -28.02
N GLU A 68 1.90 -5.85 -28.88
CA GLU A 68 1.51 -4.45 -28.90
C GLU A 68 0.97 -4.01 -27.52
N CYS A 69 1.50 -2.92 -26.99
CA CYS A 69 1.07 -2.31 -25.75
C CYS A 69 0.31 -1.01 -26.04
N ARG A 70 -0.96 -0.95 -25.68
CA ARG A 70 -1.84 0.21 -25.92
C ARG A 70 -1.64 1.36 -24.94
N GLY A 71 -0.90 1.12 -23.86
CA GLY A 71 -0.62 2.12 -22.84
C GLY A 71 -0.36 1.50 -21.47
N HIS A 72 -0.14 2.36 -20.47
CA HIS A 72 0.19 1.99 -19.11
C HIS A 72 -0.86 2.52 -18.12
N VAL A 73 -1.49 1.64 -17.39
CA VAL A 73 -2.42 1.97 -16.28
C VAL A 73 -1.76 1.58 -14.96
N VAL A 74 -1.78 2.49 -14.00
CA VAL A 74 -1.34 2.23 -12.63
C VAL A 74 -2.56 2.22 -11.71
N LEU A 75 -2.67 1.21 -10.86
CA LEU A 75 -3.73 1.06 -9.87
C LEU A 75 -3.09 1.13 -8.50
N VAL A 76 -3.56 2.06 -7.67
CA VAL A 76 -3.04 2.24 -6.30
C VAL A 76 -4.10 1.78 -5.30
N GLY A 77 -3.74 0.83 -4.44
CA GLY A 77 -4.64 0.24 -3.45
C GLY A 77 -4.21 0.57 -2.01
N LYS A 78 -5.16 1.03 -1.19
CA LYS A 78 -4.96 1.15 0.26
C LYS A 78 -4.67 -0.24 0.84
N GLY A 79 -3.55 -0.38 1.56
CA GLY A 79 -3.04 -1.66 2.06
C GLY A 79 -2.88 -1.72 3.58
N LEU A 80 -3.79 -1.09 4.34
CA LEU A 80 -3.75 -1.18 5.80
C LEU A 80 -4.21 -2.59 6.22
N THR A 81 -3.26 -3.40 6.72
CA THR A 81 -3.56 -4.78 7.12
C THR A 81 -4.36 -4.85 8.41
N PHE A 82 -4.22 -3.80 9.23
CA PHE A 82 -5.12 -3.48 10.34
C PHE A 82 -5.07 -1.98 10.63
N ASP A 83 -6.21 -1.40 11.00
CA ASP A 83 -6.32 0.01 11.37
C ASP A 83 -7.00 0.17 12.72
N SER A 84 -6.22 0.56 13.74
CA SER A 84 -6.74 0.89 15.06
C SER A 84 -7.13 2.37 15.22
N GLY A 85 -6.85 3.20 14.20
CA GLY A 85 -6.91 4.65 14.28
C GLY A 85 -5.59 5.31 14.73
N GLY A 86 -4.64 4.52 15.21
CA GLY A 86 -3.40 5.05 15.80
C GLY A 86 -3.66 5.71 17.16
N LEU A 87 -3.10 6.90 17.41
CA LEU A 87 -3.34 7.64 18.67
C LEU A 87 -4.77 8.19 18.75
N ASP A 88 -5.40 8.55 17.63
CA ASP A 88 -6.84 8.84 17.57
C ASP A 88 -7.60 7.52 17.47
N ILE A 89 -7.52 6.73 18.53
CA ILE A 89 -7.96 5.33 18.57
C ILE A 89 -9.46 5.20 18.31
N LYS A 90 -9.83 4.25 17.46
CA LYS A 90 -11.22 3.94 17.14
C LYS A 90 -11.95 3.39 18.37
N PRO A 91 -13.25 3.71 18.55
CA PRO A 91 -14.13 2.95 19.43
C PRO A 91 -14.11 1.45 19.09
N ALA A 92 -14.34 0.59 20.09
CA ALA A 92 -14.25 -0.87 19.92
C ALA A 92 -15.15 -1.39 18.79
N ASP A 93 -16.37 -0.87 18.68
CA ASP A 93 -17.34 -1.28 17.65
C ASP A 93 -16.88 -0.89 16.24
N ASP A 94 -16.24 0.29 16.09
CA ASP A 94 -15.70 0.77 14.81
C ASP A 94 -14.39 0.07 14.43
N MET A 95 -13.62 -0.41 15.41
CA MET A 95 -12.38 -1.13 15.19
C MET A 95 -12.62 -2.56 14.71
N THR A 96 -13.74 -3.16 15.11
CA THR A 96 -14.16 -4.48 14.63
C THR A 96 -14.31 -4.41 13.12
N THR A 97 -13.78 -5.40 12.39
CA THR A 97 -13.73 -5.44 10.92
C THR A 97 -12.60 -4.67 10.24
N MET A 98 -11.78 -3.90 10.96
CA MET A 98 -10.65 -3.17 10.38
C MET A 98 -9.54 -4.06 9.78
N LYS A 99 -9.66 -5.38 9.92
CA LYS A 99 -8.94 -6.35 9.07
C LYS A 99 -9.24 -6.15 7.58
N GLY A 100 -10.39 -5.59 7.24
CA GLY A 100 -10.85 -5.31 5.87
C GLY A 100 -10.23 -4.05 5.25
N ASP A 101 -9.46 -3.27 5.99
CA ASP A 101 -8.91 -1.99 5.52
C ASP A 101 -7.78 -2.13 4.47
N LYS A 102 -7.47 -3.36 4.11
CA LYS A 102 -6.64 -3.76 2.96
C LYS A 102 -7.44 -4.12 1.71
N SER A 103 -8.75 -3.87 1.70
CA SER A 103 -9.60 -4.26 0.55
C SER A 103 -9.19 -3.58 -0.75
N GLY A 104 -8.68 -2.34 -0.69
CA GLY A 104 -8.11 -1.64 -1.84
C GLY A 104 -6.91 -2.39 -2.43
N ALA A 105 -6.00 -2.88 -1.59
CA ALA A 105 -4.87 -3.72 -2.01
C ALA A 105 -5.36 -5.02 -2.66
N CYS A 106 -6.37 -5.67 -2.08
CA CYS A 106 -6.94 -6.89 -2.65
C CYS A 106 -7.59 -6.64 -4.02
N ALA A 107 -8.24 -5.50 -4.20
CA ALA A 107 -8.85 -5.11 -5.46
C ALA A 107 -7.80 -4.92 -6.57
N VAL A 108 -6.70 -4.22 -6.29
CA VAL A 108 -5.65 -4.00 -7.31
C VAL A 108 -4.86 -5.27 -7.60
N LEU A 109 -4.66 -6.17 -6.62
CA LEU A 109 -4.10 -7.52 -6.85
C LEU A 109 -5.02 -8.35 -7.76
N GLY A 110 -6.33 -8.30 -7.50
CA GLY A 110 -7.33 -8.95 -8.37
C GLY A 110 -7.32 -8.39 -9.78
N ALA A 111 -7.21 -7.08 -9.93
CA ALA A 111 -7.19 -6.42 -11.23
C ALA A 111 -5.94 -6.79 -12.06
N VAL A 112 -4.73 -6.78 -11.45
CA VAL A 112 -3.53 -7.19 -12.17
C VAL A 112 -3.53 -8.69 -12.51
N ARG A 113 -4.09 -9.53 -11.63
CA ARG A 113 -4.33 -10.96 -11.91
C ARG A 113 -5.25 -11.14 -13.11
N ALA A 114 -6.35 -10.40 -13.16
CA ALA A 114 -7.28 -10.45 -14.29
C ALA A 114 -6.64 -9.96 -15.60
N ALA A 115 -5.86 -8.88 -15.53
CA ALA A 115 -5.15 -8.34 -16.70
C ALA A 115 -4.18 -9.39 -17.30
N ALA A 116 -3.44 -10.09 -16.45
CA ALA A 116 -2.53 -11.16 -16.86
C ALA A 116 -3.29 -12.38 -17.40
N GLY A 117 -4.31 -12.86 -16.67
CA GLY A 117 -5.10 -14.02 -17.08
C GLY A 117 -5.86 -13.82 -18.39
N LEU A 118 -6.32 -12.59 -18.66
CA LEU A 118 -6.96 -12.19 -19.92
C LEU A 118 -5.98 -11.74 -21.00
N LYS A 119 -4.68 -11.71 -20.71
CA LYS A 119 -3.62 -11.23 -21.60
C LYS A 119 -3.95 -9.86 -22.23
N LEU A 120 -4.39 -8.92 -21.36
CA LEU A 120 -4.79 -7.60 -21.83
C LEU A 120 -3.64 -6.89 -22.55
N PRO A 121 -3.90 -6.17 -23.68
CA PRO A 121 -2.90 -5.43 -24.42
C PRO A 121 -2.55 -4.09 -23.76
N TRP A 122 -2.49 -4.08 -22.44
CA TRP A 122 -2.18 -2.94 -21.59
C TRP A 122 -1.14 -3.34 -20.56
N LYS A 123 -0.16 -2.49 -20.35
CA LYS A 123 0.68 -2.61 -19.16
C LYS A 123 -0.13 -2.19 -17.95
N VAL A 124 -0.22 -3.05 -16.92
CA VAL A 124 -0.96 -2.77 -15.69
C VAL A 124 -0.03 -2.93 -14.51
N THR A 125 0.13 -1.87 -13.72
CA THR A 125 0.93 -1.90 -12.49
C THR A 125 0.02 -1.69 -11.29
N ALA A 126 0.02 -2.65 -10.36
CA ALA A 126 -0.58 -2.50 -9.04
C ALA A 126 0.47 -1.98 -8.06
N ILE A 127 0.12 -0.99 -7.25
CA ILE A 127 0.95 -0.40 -6.19
C ILE A 127 0.19 -0.46 -4.87
N ILE A 128 0.87 -0.97 -3.82
CA ILE A 128 0.30 -1.11 -2.49
C ILE A 128 1.31 -0.63 -1.46
N ALA A 129 0.92 0.34 -0.65
CA ALA A 129 1.63 0.75 0.56
C ALA A 129 1.04 -0.02 1.75
N ALA A 130 1.65 -1.16 2.08
CA ALA A 130 1.17 -2.07 3.13
C ALA A 130 1.74 -1.69 4.50
N ALA A 131 0.86 -1.40 5.46
CA ALA A 131 1.20 -1.03 6.83
C ALA A 131 0.10 -1.45 7.80
N GLU A 132 0.39 -1.32 9.10
CA GLU A 132 -0.60 -1.30 10.16
C GLU A 132 -0.61 0.07 10.82
N ASN A 133 -1.79 0.62 11.09
CA ASN A 133 -1.94 1.84 11.88
C ASN A 133 -2.22 1.49 13.34
N MET A 134 -1.18 1.55 14.17
CA MET A 134 -1.24 1.11 15.56
C MET A 134 -0.77 2.21 16.53
N PRO A 135 -1.32 2.29 17.74
CA PRO A 135 -0.74 3.07 18.83
C PRO A 135 0.57 2.41 19.27
N GLY A 136 1.56 3.22 19.61
CA GLY A 136 2.85 2.72 20.08
C GLY A 136 3.78 3.87 20.46
N GLY A 137 4.89 3.56 21.10
CA GLY A 137 5.87 4.55 21.55
C GLY A 137 6.51 5.36 20.42
N SER A 138 6.47 4.85 19.18
CA SER A 138 6.99 5.50 17.98
C SER A 138 5.89 6.03 17.06
N ALA A 139 4.60 5.86 17.42
CA ALA A 139 3.48 6.29 16.58
C ALA A 139 3.53 7.79 16.28
N TYR A 140 3.10 8.15 15.06
CA TYR A 140 2.92 9.55 14.70
C TYR A 140 1.70 10.15 15.44
N ARG A 141 1.65 11.47 15.51
CA ARG A 141 0.73 12.20 16.40
C ARG A 141 0.00 13.28 15.62
N PRO A 142 -1.17 13.72 16.08
CA PRO A 142 -1.70 15.01 15.69
C PRO A 142 -0.64 16.11 15.86
N ASP A 143 -0.65 17.11 15.00
CA ASP A 143 0.32 18.20 14.87
C ASP A 143 1.72 17.81 14.35
N ASP A 144 2.02 16.53 14.13
CA ASP A 144 3.25 16.14 13.44
C ASP A 144 3.22 16.64 11.98
N ILE A 145 4.37 17.15 11.50
CA ILE A 145 4.57 17.55 10.10
C ILE A 145 5.33 16.46 9.37
N LEU A 146 4.66 15.78 8.47
CA LEU A 146 5.24 14.72 7.65
C LEU A 146 5.77 15.27 6.33
N ARG A 147 6.81 14.67 5.79
CA ARG A 147 7.32 15.00 4.47
C ARG A 147 7.05 13.86 3.50
N ALA A 148 6.18 14.07 2.53
CA ALA A 148 5.86 13.12 1.49
C ALA A 148 7.00 13.00 0.45
N ARG A 149 6.98 11.90 -0.34
CA ARG A 149 7.95 11.59 -1.40
C ARG A 149 8.18 12.75 -2.37
N ASN A 150 7.13 13.44 -2.76
CA ASN A 150 7.20 14.59 -3.68
C ASN A 150 7.72 15.89 -3.00
N GLY A 151 8.15 15.81 -1.74
CA GLY A 151 8.70 16.92 -0.97
C GLY A 151 7.67 17.83 -0.29
N LYS A 152 6.37 17.64 -0.54
CA LYS A 152 5.32 18.39 0.16
C LYS A 152 5.25 17.98 1.62
N THR A 153 4.92 18.95 2.47
CA THR A 153 4.64 18.73 3.90
C THR A 153 3.16 18.52 4.13
N ILE A 154 2.84 17.64 5.08
CA ILE A 154 1.47 17.28 5.46
C ILE A 154 1.38 17.40 6.98
N GLU A 155 0.51 18.26 7.45
CA GLU A 155 0.15 18.35 8.87
C GLU A 155 -0.84 17.24 9.21
N VAL A 156 -0.60 16.53 10.30
CA VAL A 156 -1.46 15.47 10.79
C VAL A 156 -2.51 16.06 11.73
N ASN A 157 -3.76 16.09 11.30
CA ASN A 157 -4.87 16.54 12.15
C ASN A 157 -5.61 15.37 12.81
N ASN A 158 -5.48 14.18 12.24
CA ASN A 158 -6.13 12.97 12.73
C ASN A 158 -5.35 11.74 12.25
N THR A 159 -4.91 10.90 13.19
CA THR A 159 -4.14 9.69 12.88
C THR A 159 -5.03 8.57 12.34
N ASP A 160 -6.36 8.66 12.48
CA ASP A 160 -7.33 7.75 11.83
C ASP A 160 -7.65 8.16 10.38
N ALA A 161 -6.92 9.12 9.84
CA ALA A 161 -6.94 9.49 8.43
C ALA A 161 -5.66 9.05 7.68
N GLU A 162 -5.09 7.92 8.08
CA GLU A 162 -3.82 7.33 7.66
C GLU A 162 -3.81 6.88 6.19
N GLY A 163 -4.95 6.41 5.68
CA GLY A 163 -5.07 5.91 4.32
C GLY A 163 -4.62 6.93 3.28
N ARG A 164 -5.02 8.20 3.44
CA ARG A 164 -4.59 9.28 2.55
C ARG A 164 -3.10 9.57 2.63
N LEU A 165 -2.45 9.28 3.77
CA LEU A 165 -1.01 9.48 3.95
C LEU A 165 -0.22 8.38 3.22
N THR A 166 -0.63 7.12 3.36
CA THR A 166 -0.02 6.00 2.63
C THR A 166 -0.23 6.15 1.12
N LEU A 167 -1.42 6.60 0.70
CA LEU A 167 -1.74 6.85 -0.71
C LEU A 167 -1.00 8.06 -1.28
N ALA A 168 -0.68 9.09 -0.49
CA ALA A 168 0.06 10.25 -0.96
C ALA A 168 1.43 9.86 -1.54
N ASP A 169 2.20 9.03 -0.82
CA ASP A 169 3.50 8.57 -1.28
C ASP A 169 3.37 7.56 -2.43
N ALA A 170 2.37 6.66 -2.36
CA ALA A 170 2.11 5.69 -3.41
C ALA A 170 1.70 6.37 -4.74
N LEU A 171 0.86 7.40 -4.69
CA LEU A 171 0.45 8.19 -5.86
C LEU A 171 1.60 9.05 -6.41
N ALA A 172 2.45 9.60 -5.53
CA ALA A 172 3.65 10.30 -5.96
C ALA A 172 4.57 9.37 -6.76
N PHE A 173 4.84 8.17 -6.24
CA PHE A 173 5.60 7.15 -6.96
C PHE A 173 4.91 6.73 -8.26
N ALA A 174 3.59 6.51 -8.25
CA ALA A 174 2.82 6.16 -9.44
C ALA A 174 2.98 7.20 -10.55
N SER A 175 2.95 8.49 -10.21
CA SER A 175 3.09 9.58 -11.17
C SER A 175 4.48 9.64 -11.82
N GLU A 176 5.54 9.23 -11.09
CA GLU A 176 6.91 9.17 -11.61
C GLU A 176 7.09 8.09 -12.69
N LEU A 177 6.22 7.06 -12.70
CA LEU A 177 6.20 6.04 -13.77
C LEU A 177 5.64 6.57 -15.09
N LYS A 178 5.10 7.80 -15.11
CA LYS A 178 4.49 8.46 -16.26
C LYS A 178 3.48 7.58 -17.01
N PRO A 179 2.50 6.99 -16.30
CA PRO A 179 1.47 6.19 -16.94
C PRO A 179 0.47 7.06 -17.70
N ASP A 180 -0.32 6.45 -18.57
CA ASP A 180 -1.43 7.13 -19.25
C ASP A 180 -2.58 7.42 -18.28
N LYS A 181 -2.75 6.55 -17.25
CA LYS A 181 -3.80 6.70 -16.22
C LYS A 181 -3.34 6.15 -14.86
N ILE A 182 -3.78 6.80 -13.79
CA ILE A 182 -3.70 6.34 -12.42
C ILE A 182 -5.12 6.22 -11.86
#